data_a60d159c5412d5255860bcf964b4ffab
#
_entry.id   a60d159c5412d5255860bcf964b4ffab
#
_cell.length_a   1.000
_cell.length_b   1.000
_cell.length_c   1.000
_cell.angle_alpha   90.00
_cell.angle_beta   90.00
_cell.angle_gamma   90.00
#
_symmetry.space_group_name_H-M   'P 1'
#
loop_
_entity.id
_entity.type
_entity.pdbx_description
1 polymer ?
#
loop_
_entity_poly.entity_id
_entity_poly.type
_entity_poly.pdbx_seq_one_letter_code
_entity_poly.pdbx_strand_id
1 'polypeptide(L)'
;MSERLVIIDGVRTPFCKAGTELASLTADDLGRIAVDALLTRTGLDPALIDEVIFGCVAQTAETANIARVIALRAGIPQSVPALTVHRNCASGLEAFTTANERLAAGRGSIFIVGGTESTSRLPMLFQDITARKFAELAKSKSTAEKVSALAAFRVADFEPRTALRLNQTDAFSGLHLGETADLLAREDGITREQQDAFALQSHQRALAAEARFEEEIVPVYLGSKPIARDNGPRADSSMAALGALKPAYEKYGTVTAGNSAPATDGAVALLVMSESRAQELGFQPIGALTSYAYTGCDPAHLELGAVTAIEKASQQGNLSLADADVLDIHEAFAAQVLGVLSRLKPPIPPDRLNVNGGSIALGHPAAATGARLILTSLRELARRKAKRALISLSSGGGQGSSIWLERI
;
A
#
# COMPACT_ATOMS: atom_id res chain seq x y z
N MET A 1 24.74 -6.30 21.53
CA MET A 1 24.31 -5.65 20.25
C MET A 1 22.82 -5.89 20.14
N SER A 2 22.03 -4.88 19.74
CA SER A 2 20.59 -5.10 19.46
C SER A 2 20.46 -6.07 18.28
N GLU A 3 19.53 -7.00 18.39
CA GLU A 3 19.20 -7.97 17.35
C GLU A 3 18.67 -7.23 16.11
N ARG A 4 19.10 -7.62 14.89
CA ARG A 4 18.63 -7.01 13.62
C ARG A 4 17.42 -7.76 13.10
N LEU A 5 16.45 -7.02 12.59
CA LEU A 5 15.36 -7.61 11.82
C LEU A 5 15.82 -7.79 10.37
N VAL A 6 15.79 -9.04 9.90
CA VAL A 6 16.13 -9.41 8.52
C VAL A 6 14.89 -9.91 7.77
N ILE A 7 14.90 -9.71 6.46
CA ILE A 7 13.86 -10.18 5.54
C ILE A 7 14.38 -11.45 4.88
N ILE A 8 13.66 -12.56 5.04
CA ILE A 8 14.01 -13.86 4.46
C ILE A 8 13.52 -13.97 3.03
N ASP A 9 12.24 -13.70 2.81
CA ASP A 9 11.60 -13.71 1.50
C ASP A 9 10.30 -12.93 1.54
N GLY A 10 9.70 -12.76 0.36
CA GLY A 10 8.39 -12.14 0.19
C GLY A 10 7.72 -12.55 -1.10
N VAL A 11 6.41 -12.46 -1.09
CA VAL A 11 5.56 -12.69 -2.26
C VAL A 11 4.41 -11.70 -2.30
N ARG A 12 3.84 -11.50 -3.47
CA ARG A 12 2.62 -10.73 -3.65
C ARG A 12 1.66 -11.38 -4.63
N THR A 13 0.41 -11.06 -4.51
CA THR A 13 -0.54 -11.33 -5.60
C THR A 13 -0.26 -10.39 -6.77
N PRO A 14 -0.77 -10.67 -7.98
CA PRO A 14 -0.91 -9.62 -8.98
C PRO A 14 -1.67 -8.44 -8.39
N PHE A 15 -1.35 -7.23 -8.84
CA PHE A 15 -2.12 -6.03 -8.55
C PHE A 15 -3.07 -5.77 -9.71
N CYS A 16 -4.37 -5.84 -9.45
CA CYS A 16 -5.40 -5.68 -10.47
C CYS A 16 -6.29 -4.49 -10.15
N LYS A 17 -6.60 -3.68 -11.16
CA LYS A 17 -7.52 -2.53 -11.01
C LYS A 17 -8.83 -2.97 -10.37
N ALA A 18 -9.36 -2.16 -9.50
CA ALA A 18 -10.64 -2.43 -8.85
C ALA A 18 -11.75 -2.67 -9.89
N GLY A 19 -12.61 -3.66 -9.63
CA GLY A 19 -13.68 -4.05 -10.53
C GLY A 19 -13.25 -4.98 -11.68
N THR A 20 -11.99 -5.48 -11.67
CA THR A 20 -11.49 -6.38 -12.72
C THR A 20 -11.23 -7.79 -12.19
N GLU A 21 -10.12 -8.44 -12.57
CA GLU A 21 -9.89 -9.88 -12.40
C GLU A 21 -9.98 -10.36 -10.94
N LEU A 22 -9.55 -9.55 -9.97
CA LEU A 22 -9.57 -9.92 -8.55
C LEU A 22 -10.82 -9.44 -7.79
N ALA A 23 -11.78 -8.81 -8.46
CA ALA A 23 -12.93 -8.15 -7.84
C ALA A 23 -13.83 -9.05 -6.97
N SER A 24 -13.81 -10.36 -7.19
CA SER A 24 -14.57 -11.32 -6.38
C SER A 24 -13.92 -11.68 -5.06
N LEU A 25 -12.62 -11.41 -4.89
CA LEU A 25 -11.86 -11.74 -3.69
C LEU A 25 -11.94 -10.64 -2.64
N THR A 26 -12.09 -11.05 -1.39
CA THR A 26 -11.99 -10.15 -0.23
C THR A 26 -10.52 -9.86 0.11
N ALA A 27 -10.27 -8.83 0.91
CA ALA A 27 -8.90 -8.52 1.33
C ALA A 27 -8.25 -9.66 2.14
N ASP A 28 -9.03 -10.40 2.93
CA ASP A 28 -8.54 -11.57 3.66
C ASP A 28 -8.28 -12.77 2.74
N ASP A 29 -9.04 -12.96 1.64
CA ASP A 29 -8.72 -13.95 0.61
C ASP A 29 -7.36 -13.67 -0.03
N LEU A 30 -7.12 -12.41 -0.45
CA LEU A 30 -5.87 -11.99 -1.06
C LEU A 30 -4.68 -12.15 -0.09
N GLY A 31 -4.85 -11.68 1.17
CA GLY A 31 -3.84 -11.84 2.21
C GLY A 31 -3.51 -13.30 2.50
N ARG A 32 -4.53 -14.17 2.58
CA ARG A 32 -4.36 -15.62 2.76
C ARG A 32 -3.55 -16.22 1.59
N ILE A 33 -3.89 -15.90 0.35
CA ILE A 33 -3.16 -16.40 -0.83
C ILE A 33 -1.68 -16.03 -0.76
N ALA A 34 -1.37 -14.79 -0.39
CA ALA A 34 0.01 -14.35 -0.24
C ALA A 34 0.73 -15.09 0.90
N VAL A 35 0.10 -15.28 2.07
CA VAL A 35 0.69 -16.00 3.21
C VAL A 35 0.89 -17.48 2.90
N ASP A 36 -0.12 -18.17 2.32
CA ASP A 36 -0.01 -19.58 1.92
C ASP A 36 1.16 -19.80 0.96
N ALA A 37 1.29 -18.92 -0.04
CA ALA A 37 2.37 -19.01 -1.01
C ALA A 37 3.74 -18.72 -0.40
N LEU A 38 3.83 -17.78 0.55
CA LEU A 38 5.06 -17.48 1.27
C LEU A 38 5.51 -18.66 2.14
N LEU A 39 4.62 -19.25 2.91
CA LEU A 39 4.89 -20.42 3.73
C LEU A 39 5.33 -21.63 2.87
N THR A 40 4.64 -21.84 1.76
CA THR A 40 5.01 -22.91 0.81
C THR A 40 6.40 -22.67 0.20
N ARG A 41 6.71 -21.42 -0.19
CA ARG A 41 8.01 -21.07 -0.81
C ARG A 41 9.17 -21.19 0.16
N THR A 42 8.97 -20.75 1.40
CA THR A 42 10.03 -20.76 2.43
C THR A 42 10.19 -22.09 3.14
N GLY A 43 9.14 -22.92 3.16
CA GLY A 43 9.11 -24.16 3.94
C GLY A 43 9.16 -23.94 5.45
N LEU A 44 8.90 -22.73 5.94
CA LEU A 44 8.86 -22.45 7.37
C LEU A 44 7.72 -23.22 8.04
N ASP A 45 8.01 -23.90 9.14
CA ASP A 45 6.97 -24.47 9.99
C ASP A 45 6.13 -23.33 10.60
N PRO A 46 4.81 -23.25 10.30
CA PRO A 46 3.95 -22.20 10.84
C PRO A 46 3.89 -22.16 12.37
N ALA A 47 4.24 -23.23 13.06
CA ALA A 47 4.29 -23.28 14.52
C ALA A 47 5.44 -22.44 15.13
N LEU A 48 6.43 -22.06 14.32
CA LEU A 48 7.56 -21.22 14.75
C LEU A 48 7.24 -19.72 14.68
N ILE A 49 6.11 -19.32 14.09
CA ILE A 49 5.72 -17.92 13.95
C ILE A 49 5.28 -17.38 15.32
N ASP A 50 5.84 -16.26 15.74
CA ASP A 50 5.49 -15.59 16.98
C ASP A 50 4.27 -14.67 16.84
N GLU A 51 4.13 -13.94 15.73
CA GLU A 51 2.98 -13.07 15.47
C GLU A 51 2.81 -12.81 13.96
N VAL A 52 1.55 -12.62 13.53
CA VAL A 52 1.19 -12.17 12.18
C VAL A 52 0.74 -10.72 12.24
N ILE A 53 1.37 -9.82 11.45
CA ILE A 53 1.07 -8.39 11.48
C ILE A 53 0.73 -7.93 10.06
N PHE A 54 -0.51 -7.52 9.82
CA PHE A 54 -0.96 -7.10 8.50
C PHE A 54 -1.60 -5.72 8.52
N GLY A 55 -1.27 -4.92 7.50
CA GLY A 55 -1.98 -3.69 7.20
C GLY A 55 -3.25 -3.94 6.40
N CYS A 56 -4.31 -3.20 6.70
CA CYS A 56 -5.50 -3.06 5.86
C CYS A 56 -6.13 -1.70 6.13
N VAL A 57 -6.40 -0.92 5.09
CA VAL A 57 -6.97 0.43 5.24
C VAL A 57 -8.49 0.35 5.32
N ALA A 58 -9.09 -0.44 4.46
CA ALA A 58 -10.53 -0.53 4.33
C ALA A 58 -11.04 -1.90 4.81
N GLN A 59 -10.92 -2.14 6.12
CA GLN A 59 -11.43 -3.35 6.75
C GLN A 59 -12.95 -3.38 6.69
N THR A 60 -13.51 -4.55 6.37
CA THR A 60 -14.93 -4.80 6.50
C THR A 60 -15.30 -5.15 7.94
N ALA A 61 -16.56 -4.95 8.32
CA ALA A 61 -17.05 -5.32 9.66
C ALA A 61 -16.96 -6.84 9.92
N GLU A 62 -16.97 -7.66 8.85
CA GLU A 62 -16.89 -9.13 8.94
C GLU A 62 -15.48 -9.60 9.33
N THR A 63 -14.45 -8.81 9.08
CA THR A 63 -13.04 -9.14 9.34
C THR A 63 -12.36 -8.07 10.18
N ALA A 64 -12.93 -7.72 11.32
CA ALA A 64 -12.48 -6.63 12.20
C ALA A 64 -10.99 -6.70 12.62
N ASN A 65 -10.41 -7.90 12.73
CA ASN A 65 -8.96 -8.14 12.79
C ASN A 65 -8.58 -9.02 11.61
N ILE A 66 -8.35 -8.41 10.46
CA ILE A 66 -8.07 -9.13 9.22
C ILE A 66 -6.79 -9.96 9.30
N ALA A 67 -5.76 -9.49 10.00
CA ALA A 67 -4.52 -10.25 10.22
C ALA A 67 -4.80 -11.60 10.88
N ARG A 68 -5.71 -11.62 11.88
CA ARG A 68 -6.11 -12.86 12.56
C ARG A 68 -6.87 -13.80 11.63
N VAL A 69 -7.77 -13.26 10.81
CA VAL A 69 -8.52 -14.07 9.83
C VAL A 69 -7.58 -14.67 8.79
N ILE A 70 -6.65 -13.89 8.25
CA ILE A 70 -5.61 -14.34 7.33
C ILE A 70 -4.79 -15.48 7.95
N ALA A 71 -4.25 -15.28 9.16
CA ALA A 71 -3.43 -16.25 9.85
C ALA A 71 -4.13 -17.60 10.01
N LEU A 72 -5.36 -17.59 10.53
CA LEU A 72 -6.14 -18.81 10.74
C LEU A 72 -6.50 -19.52 9.43
N ARG A 73 -6.88 -18.75 8.40
CA ARG A 73 -7.22 -19.30 7.07
C ARG A 73 -6.01 -19.83 6.30
N ALA A 74 -4.81 -19.32 6.60
CA ALA A 74 -3.54 -19.82 6.09
C ALA A 74 -2.97 -21.01 6.90
N GLY A 75 -3.73 -21.55 7.85
CA GLY A 75 -3.32 -22.73 8.63
C GLY A 75 -2.28 -22.45 9.70
N ILE A 76 -2.00 -21.19 10.03
CA ILE A 76 -1.14 -20.81 11.16
C ILE A 76 -1.84 -21.21 12.46
N PRO A 77 -1.13 -21.85 13.44
CA PRO A 77 -1.73 -22.34 14.67
C PRO A 77 -2.54 -21.29 15.44
N GLN A 78 -3.63 -21.73 16.07
CA GLN A 78 -4.51 -20.83 16.87
C GLN A 78 -3.79 -20.16 18.04
N SER A 79 -2.69 -20.72 18.51
CA SER A 79 -1.83 -20.14 19.56
C SER A 79 -1.08 -18.89 19.12
N VAL A 80 -0.83 -18.73 17.78
CA VAL A 80 -0.11 -17.59 17.23
C VAL A 80 -1.02 -16.37 17.20
N PRO A 81 -0.69 -15.27 17.89
CA PRO A 81 -1.48 -14.05 17.86
C PRO A 81 -1.36 -13.33 16.51
N ALA A 82 -2.27 -12.39 16.26
CA ALA A 82 -2.20 -11.56 15.08
C ALA A 82 -2.72 -10.15 15.36
N LEU A 83 -2.08 -9.15 14.71
CA LEU A 83 -2.36 -7.74 14.87
C LEU A 83 -2.64 -7.10 13.50
N THR A 84 -3.73 -6.36 13.39
CA THR A 84 -3.97 -5.48 12.24
C THR A 84 -3.51 -4.06 12.57
N VAL A 85 -2.71 -3.47 11.69
CA VAL A 85 -2.20 -2.10 11.82
C VAL A 85 -2.79 -1.19 10.74
N HIS A 86 -2.92 0.10 11.06
CA HIS A 86 -3.48 1.10 10.17
C HIS A 86 -2.68 2.40 10.23
N ARG A 87 -1.96 2.70 9.15
CA ARG A 87 -1.29 3.99 8.89
C ARG A 87 -1.57 4.42 7.43
N ASN A 88 -2.84 4.37 7.03
CA ASN A 88 -3.25 4.66 5.65
C ASN A 88 -2.34 3.92 4.63
N CYS A 89 -1.85 4.59 3.58
CA CYS A 89 -1.01 3.98 2.53
C CYS A 89 0.30 3.36 3.06
N ALA A 90 0.76 3.74 4.24
CA ALA A 90 1.96 3.21 4.87
C ALA A 90 1.72 1.98 5.77
N SER A 91 0.49 1.43 5.82
CA SER A 91 0.17 0.32 6.73
C SER A 91 1.05 -0.91 6.52
N GLY A 92 1.48 -1.21 5.29
CA GLY A 92 2.43 -2.30 5.03
C GLY A 92 3.84 -2.04 5.56
N LEU A 93 4.30 -0.78 5.55
CA LEU A 93 5.54 -0.38 6.24
C LEU A 93 5.38 -0.47 7.76
N GLU A 94 4.23 -0.02 8.28
CA GLU A 94 3.92 -0.12 9.72
C GLU A 94 3.94 -1.56 10.21
N ALA A 95 3.37 -2.50 9.44
CA ALA A 95 3.43 -3.92 9.80
C ALA A 95 4.88 -4.41 9.93
N PHE A 96 5.75 -4.00 9.01
CA PHE A 96 7.17 -4.35 9.02
C PHE A 96 7.93 -3.72 10.20
N THR A 97 7.73 -2.41 10.46
CA THR A 97 8.40 -1.73 11.57
C THR A 97 7.85 -2.15 12.93
N THR A 98 6.56 -2.51 13.03
CA THR A 98 5.99 -3.09 14.25
C THR A 98 6.68 -4.41 14.60
N ALA A 99 7.01 -5.28 13.62
CA ALA A 99 7.79 -6.49 13.87
C ALA A 99 9.19 -6.16 14.43
N ASN A 100 9.85 -5.12 13.92
CA ASN A 100 11.11 -4.64 14.45
C ASN A 100 10.99 -4.15 15.90
N GLU A 101 9.93 -3.44 16.24
CA GLU A 101 9.65 -2.99 17.60
C GLU A 101 9.34 -4.17 18.54
N ARG A 102 8.61 -5.20 18.06
CA ARG A 102 8.38 -6.45 18.81
C ARG A 102 9.69 -7.17 19.08
N LEU A 103 10.55 -7.31 18.07
CA LEU A 103 11.88 -7.92 18.21
C LEU A 103 12.72 -7.14 19.22
N ALA A 104 12.82 -5.83 19.13
CA ALA A 104 13.58 -4.98 20.04
C ALA A 104 13.06 -5.06 21.48
N ALA A 105 11.77 -5.30 21.67
CA ALA A 105 11.15 -5.47 22.99
C ALA A 105 11.23 -6.92 23.52
N GLY A 106 11.85 -7.85 22.80
CA GLY A 106 11.93 -9.28 23.17
C GLY A 106 10.57 -10.00 23.11
N ARG A 107 9.67 -9.57 22.24
CA ARG A 107 8.31 -10.10 22.11
C ARG A 107 8.13 -10.95 20.86
N GLY A 108 9.11 -11.75 20.52
CA GLY A 108 9.13 -12.62 19.37
C GLY A 108 10.36 -12.40 18.50
N SER A 109 10.60 -13.34 17.60
CA SER A 109 11.76 -13.38 16.71
C SER A 109 11.43 -13.75 15.27
N ILE A 110 10.22 -14.30 14.99
CA ILE A 110 9.76 -14.72 13.67
C ILE A 110 8.36 -14.15 13.43
N PHE A 111 8.22 -13.38 12.35
CA PHE A 111 6.96 -12.71 12.03
C PHE A 111 6.59 -12.88 10.55
N ILE A 112 5.30 -13.01 10.29
CA ILE A 112 4.74 -12.78 8.96
C ILE A 112 4.16 -11.38 8.96
N VAL A 113 4.68 -10.51 8.07
CA VAL A 113 4.21 -9.12 7.97
C VAL A 113 3.76 -8.81 6.55
N GLY A 114 2.89 -7.83 6.39
CA GLY A 114 2.43 -7.47 5.06
C GLY A 114 1.31 -6.46 5.04
N GLY A 115 0.60 -6.46 3.92
CA GLY A 115 -0.59 -5.65 3.74
C GLY A 115 -1.48 -6.23 2.64
N THR A 116 -2.75 -5.97 2.76
CA THR A 116 -3.78 -6.44 1.84
C THR A 116 -4.87 -5.38 1.66
N GLU A 117 -5.40 -5.30 0.45
CA GLU A 117 -6.52 -4.42 0.14
C GLU A 117 -7.39 -5.03 -0.95
N SER A 118 -8.70 -4.95 -0.79
CA SER A 118 -9.66 -5.21 -1.85
C SER A 118 -10.55 -3.97 -2.04
N THR A 119 -10.08 -3.07 -2.88
CA THR A 119 -10.83 -1.85 -3.22
C THR A 119 -12.14 -2.18 -3.90
N SER A 120 -12.19 -3.29 -4.64
CA SER A 120 -13.39 -3.82 -5.29
C SER A 120 -14.50 -4.20 -4.31
N ARG A 121 -14.14 -4.58 -3.08
CA ARG A 121 -15.07 -5.07 -2.04
C ARG A 121 -15.33 -4.07 -0.93
N LEU A 122 -14.99 -2.80 -1.16
CA LEU A 122 -15.29 -1.75 -0.21
C LEU A 122 -16.79 -1.62 0.04
N PRO A 123 -17.23 -1.48 1.30
CA PRO A 123 -18.62 -1.41 1.63
C PRO A 123 -19.29 -0.15 1.08
N MET A 124 -20.54 -0.28 0.68
CA MET A 124 -21.44 0.83 0.46
C MET A 124 -22.17 1.11 1.78
N LEU A 125 -22.16 2.35 2.22
CA LEU A 125 -22.74 2.77 3.48
C LEU A 125 -24.02 3.56 3.22
N PHE A 126 -25.02 3.38 4.07
CA PHE A 126 -26.17 4.28 4.09
C PHE A 126 -25.81 5.63 4.71
N GLN A 127 -26.54 6.66 4.33
CA GLN A 127 -26.50 7.94 5.04
C GLN A 127 -27.01 7.79 6.48
N ASP A 128 -26.56 8.65 7.40
CA ASP A 128 -26.95 8.57 8.81
C ASP A 128 -28.47 8.70 9.02
N ILE A 129 -29.13 9.50 8.18
CA ILE A 129 -30.60 9.63 8.22
C ILE A 129 -31.28 8.30 7.88
N THR A 130 -30.74 7.56 6.91
CA THR A 130 -31.27 6.27 6.50
C THR A 130 -31.05 5.21 7.56
N ALA A 131 -29.85 5.19 8.18
CA ALA A 131 -29.55 4.30 9.29
C ALA A 131 -30.50 4.52 10.47
N ARG A 132 -30.83 5.79 10.80
CA ARG A 132 -31.84 6.11 11.84
C ARG A 132 -33.22 5.61 11.48
N LYS A 133 -33.69 5.79 10.23
CA LYS A 133 -34.98 5.27 9.78
C LYS A 133 -35.07 3.74 9.87
N PHE A 134 -34.02 3.02 9.52
CA PHE A 134 -33.95 1.57 9.72
C PHE A 134 -34.00 1.20 11.22
N ALA A 135 -33.33 1.95 12.08
CA ALA A 135 -33.38 1.71 13.52
C ALA A 135 -34.78 1.95 14.11
N GLU A 136 -35.51 2.97 13.64
CA GLU A 136 -36.90 3.23 14.01
C GLU A 136 -37.84 2.12 13.53
N LEU A 137 -37.67 1.69 12.28
CA LEU A 137 -38.44 0.56 11.74
C LEU A 137 -38.19 -0.72 12.54
N ALA A 138 -36.96 -1.01 12.93
CA ALA A 138 -36.61 -2.18 13.76
C ALA A 138 -37.22 -2.12 15.16
N LYS A 139 -37.43 -0.93 15.73
CA LYS A 139 -38.05 -0.71 17.03
C LYS A 139 -39.58 -0.78 17.01
N SER A 140 -40.22 -0.68 15.84
CA SER A 140 -41.65 -0.67 15.66
C SER A 140 -42.30 -2.00 16.10
N LYS A 141 -43.24 -1.95 17.00
CA LYS A 141 -43.90 -3.14 17.62
C LYS A 141 -45.19 -3.53 16.90
N SER A 142 -45.95 -2.56 16.41
CA SER A 142 -47.23 -2.79 15.73
C SER A 142 -47.11 -2.70 14.23
N THR A 143 -48.05 -3.30 13.49
CA THR A 143 -48.13 -3.19 12.03
C THR A 143 -48.32 -1.75 11.58
N ALA A 144 -49.13 -0.97 12.31
CA ALA A 144 -49.33 0.44 12.00
C ALA A 144 -48.06 1.28 12.14
N GLU A 145 -47.27 1.07 13.19
CA GLU A 145 -45.96 1.70 13.38
C GLU A 145 -44.97 1.32 12.25
N LYS A 146 -44.94 0.04 11.88
CA LYS A 146 -44.05 -0.43 10.76
C LYS A 146 -44.44 0.23 9.45
N VAL A 147 -45.73 0.33 9.11
CA VAL A 147 -46.19 1.00 7.90
C VAL A 147 -45.84 2.48 7.92
N SER A 148 -46.03 3.16 9.06
CA SER A 148 -45.63 4.56 9.21
C SER A 148 -44.14 4.77 9.06
N ALA A 149 -43.29 3.92 9.67
CA ALA A 149 -41.85 3.98 9.55
C ALA A 149 -41.36 3.71 8.12
N LEU A 150 -41.99 2.76 7.40
CA LEU A 150 -41.70 2.49 6.01
C LEU A 150 -42.09 3.67 5.09
N ALA A 151 -43.23 4.30 5.34
CA ALA A 151 -43.69 5.47 4.58
C ALA A 151 -42.78 6.70 4.74
N ALA A 152 -41.94 6.73 5.77
CA ALA A 152 -40.96 7.80 6.00
C ALA A 152 -39.72 7.69 5.09
N PHE A 153 -39.49 6.55 4.40
CA PHE A 153 -38.39 6.41 3.45
C PHE A 153 -38.68 7.13 2.14
N ARG A 154 -37.64 7.76 1.61
CA ARG A 154 -37.62 8.40 0.29
C ARG A 154 -36.59 7.70 -0.60
N VAL A 155 -36.73 7.80 -1.93
CA VAL A 155 -35.77 7.22 -2.88
C VAL A 155 -34.34 7.72 -2.61
N ALA A 156 -34.18 9.01 -2.29
CA ALA A 156 -32.89 9.60 -1.96
C ALA A 156 -32.21 9.00 -0.69
N ASP A 157 -32.99 8.39 0.21
CA ASP A 157 -32.43 7.72 1.40
C ASP A 157 -31.60 6.48 1.00
N PHE A 158 -31.87 5.90 -0.16
CA PHE A 158 -31.14 4.72 -0.65
C PHE A 158 -29.94 5.05 -1.52
N GLU A 159 -29.59 6.34 -1.67
CA GLU A 159 -28.35 6.74 -2.32
C GLU A 159 -27.14 6.34 -1.43
N PRO A 160 -26.28 5.41 -1.90
CA PRO A 160 -25.19 4.90 -1.07
C PRO A 160 -24.04 5.90 -0.98
N ARG A 161 -23.38 5.93 0.16
CA ARG A 161 -22.07 6.55 0.33
C ARG A 161 -20.99 5.49 0.08
N THR A 162 -20.13 5.68 -0.90
CA THR A 162 -19.04 4.74 -1.16
C THR A 162 -17.91 4.95 -0.16
N ALA A 163 -17.48 3.90 0.52
CA ALA A 163 -16.36 3.96 1.46
C ALA A 163 -15.08 4.43 0.75
N LEU A 164 -14.89 4.10 -0.54
CA LEU A 164 -13.76 4.58 -1.33
C LEU A 164 -13.67 6.12 -1.32
N ARG A 165 -14.76 6.81 -1.66
CA ARG A 165 -14.78 8.29 -1.69
C ARG A 165 -14.54 8.89 -0.30
N LEU A 166 -15.11 8.26 0.74
CA LEU A 166 -14.92 8.72 2.13
C LEU A 166 -13.46 8.58 2.55
N ASN A 167 -12.81 7.48 2.22
CA ASN A 167 -11.41 7.23 2.55
C ASN A 167 -10.44 8.14 1.77
N GLN A 168 -10.85 8.67 0.63
CA GLN A 168 -10.05 9.58 -0.20
C GLN A 168 -10.27 11.05 0.13
N THR A 169 -11.13 11.37 1.09
CA THR A 169 -11.34 12.74 1.58
C THR A 169 -10.75 12.87 2.98
N ASP A 170 -9.80 13.78 3.14
CA ASP A 170 -9.19 14.02 4.44
C ASP A 170 -10.20 14.65 5.40
N ALA A 171 -10.36 14.06 6.58
CA ALA A 171 -11.37 14.45 7.55
C ALA A 171 -11.06 15.79 8.24
N PHE A 172 -9.80 16.22 8.22
CA PHE A 172 -9.37 17.48 8.84
C PHE A 172 -9.40 18.65 7.86
N SER A 173 -8.75 18.50 6.69
CA SER A 173 -8.72 19.56 5.67
C SER A 173 -10.01 19.61 4.83
N GLY A 174 -10.78 18.53 4.79
CA GLY A 174 -11.96 18.38 3.93
C GLY A 174 -11.64 18.20 2.44
N LEU A 175 -10.34 18.20 2.06
CA LEU A 175 -9.92 18.07 0.68
C LEU A 175 -9.86 16.60 0.27
N HIS A 176 -10.20 16.35 -1.00
CA HIS A 176 -9.91 15.06 -1.63
C HIS A 176 -8.39 14.94 -1.87
N LEU A 177 -7.84 13.71 -1.74
CA LEU A 177 -6.39 13.50 -1.93
C LEU A 177 -5.86 13.99 -3.28
N GLY A 178 -6.66 13.96 -4.34
CA GLY A 178 -6.27 14.51 -5.64
C GLY A 178 -6.34 16.04 -5.70
N GLU A 179 -7.17 16.69 -4.86
CA GLU A 179 -7.21 18.16 -4.74
C GLU A 179 -5.96 18.67 -4.01
N THR A 180 -5.43 17.93 -3.03
CA THR A 180 -4.16 18.29 -2.38
C THR A 180 -2.99 18.19 -3.37
N ALA A 181 -3.00 17.20 -4.28
CA ALA A 181 -2.01 17.08 -5.35
C ALA A 181 -2.13 18.21 -6.40
N ASP A 182 -3.35 18.65 -6.75
CA ASP A 182 -3.56 19.84 -7.60
C ASP A 182 -3.10 21.13 -6.90
N LEU A 183 -3.34 21.24 -5.59
CA LEU A 183 -2.84 22.37 -4.78
C LEU A 183 -1.30 22.43 -4.83
N LEU A 184 -0.62 21.33 -4.53
CA LEU A 184 0.84 21.25 -4.60
C LEU A 184 1.37 21.57 -6.00
N ALA A 185 0.74 21.02 -7.05
CA ALA A 185 1.16 21.28 -8.42
C ALA A 185 1.08 22.78 -8.77
N ARG A 186 0.03 23.47 -8.32
CA ARG A 186 -0.15 24.91 -8.53
C ARG A 186 0.88 25.73 -7.78
N GLU A 187 1.13 25.41 -6.51
CA GLU A 187 2.08 26.16 -5.66
C GLU A 187 3.53 25.96 -6.14
N ASP A 188 3.90 24.77 -6.55
CA ASP A 188 5.25 24.45 -7.02
C ASP A 188 5.47 24.72 -8.52
N GLY A 189 4.43 25.13 -9.26
CA GLY A 189 4.51 25.36 -10.71
C GLY A 189 4.75 24.08 -11.51
N ILE A 190 4.33 22.91 -11.00
CA ILE A 190 4.48 21.63 -11.68
C ILE A 190 3.44 21.53 -12.80
N THR A 191 3.90 21.51 -14.06
CA THR A 191 3.00 21.54 -15.21
C THR A 191 2.34 20.19 -15.46
N ARG A 192 1.28 20.19 -16.24
CA ARG A 192 0.58 19.00 -16.71
C ARG A 192 1.51 18.08 -17.50
N GLU A 193 2.33 18.67 -18.38
CA GLU A 193 3.27 17.94 -19.23
C GLU A 193 4.34 17.23 -18.39
N GLN A 194 4.84 17.84 -17.32
CA GLN A 194 5.79 17.21 -16.41
C GLN A 194 5.16 16.00 -15.70
N GLN A 195 3.91 16.14 -15.23
CA GLN A 195 3.18 15.05 -14.58
C GLN A 195 2.91 13.90 -15.57
N ASP A 196 2.47 14.20 -16.77
CA ASP A 196 2.18 13.19 -17.79
C ASP A 196 3.47 12.49 -18.27
N ALA A 197 4.59 13.20 -18.38
CA ALA A 197 5.89 12.63 -18.71
C ALA A 197 6.37 11.64 -17.63
N PHE A 198 6.19 12.01 -16.34
CA PHE A 198 6.49 11.12 -15.23
C PHE A 198 5.62 9.86 -15.25
N ALA A 199 4.31 10.02 -15.47
CA ALA A 199 3.37 8.90 -15.56
C ALA A 199 3.72 7.96 -16.74
N LEU A 200 4.04 8.51 -17.91
CA LEU A 200 4.51 7.72 -19.06
C LEU A 200 5.76 6.91 -18.72
N GLN A 201 6.72 7.53 -18.04
CA GLN A 201 7.93 6.84 -17.60
C GLN A 201 7.63 5.71 -16.61
N SER A 202 6.69 5.90 -15.67
CA SER A 202 6.24 4.84 -14.75
C SER A 202 5.73 3.63 -15.51
N HIS A 203 4.84 3.82 -16.52
CA HIS A 203 4.35 2.73 -17.36
C HIS A 203 5.45 2.04 -18.15
N GLN A 204 6.34 2.79 -18.80
CA GLN A 204 7.45 2.23 -19.57
C GLN A 204 8.38 1.37 -18.71
N ARG A 205 8.69 1.83 -17.49
CA ARG A 205 9.54 1.09 -16.53
C ARG A 205 8.85 -0.16 -16.01
N ALA A 206 7.55 -0.08 -15.70
CA ALA A 206 6.78 -1.23 -15.25
C ALA A 206 6.72 -2.33 -16.31
N LEU A 207 6.50 -1.98 -17.57
CA LEU A 207 6.52 -2.91 -18.70
C LEU A 207 7.92 -3.53 -18.89
N ALA A 208 8.98 -2.74 -18.83
CA ALA A 208 10.34 -3.24 -18.92
C ALA A 208 10.74 -4.15 -17.74
N ALA A 209 10.07 -4.02 -16.62
CA ALA A 209 10.29 -4.82 -15.42
C ALA A 209 9.37 -6.06 -15.33
N GLU A 210 8.42 -6.26 -16.24
CA GLU A 210 7.39 -7.29 -16.14
C GLU A 210 7.94 -8.70 -15.84
N ALA A 211 8.99 -9.12 -16.57
CA ALA A 211 9.64 -10.41 -16.34
C ALA A 211 10.31 -10.52 -14.96
N ARG A 212 10.72 -9.40 -14.36
CA ARG A 212 11.35 -9.36 -13.03
C ARG A 212 10.31 -9.59 -11.93
N PHE A 213 9.06 -9.18 -12.16
CA PHE A 213 7.97 -9.38 -11.20
C PHE A 213 7.55 -10.84 -11.06
N GLU A 214 7.92 -11.74 -11.98
CA GLU A 214 7.69 -13.19 -11.84
C GLU A 214 8.37 -13.77 -10.59
N GLU A 215 9.43 -13.15 -10.09
CA GLU A 215 10.11 -13.56 -8.85
C GLU A 215 9.28 -13.26 -7.59
N GLU A 216 8.37 -12.30 -7.64
CA GLU A 216 7.58 -11.84 -6.49
C GLU A 216 6.08 -12.14 -6.62
N ILE A 217 5.55 -12.27 -7.84
CA ILE A 217 4.12 -12.53 -8.06
C ILE A 217 3.82 -14.02 -7.91
N VAL A 218 2.81 -14.32 -7.11
CA VAL A 218 2.20 -15.64 -7.04
C VAL A 218 0.88 -15.66 -7.82
N PRO A 219 0.67 -16.65 -8.71
CA PRO A 219 -0.56 -16.71 -9.48
C PRO A 219 -1.80 -16.89 -8.60
N VAL A 220 -2.87 -16.19 -8.92
CA VAL A 220 -4.19 -16.33 -8.29
C VAL A 220 -5.09 -17.12 -9.22
N TYR A 221 -5.69 -18.19 -8.72
CA TYR A 221 -6.55 -19.07 -9.51
C TYR A 221 -8.02 -18.78 -9.24
N LEU A 222 -8.69 -18.16 -10.21
CA LEU A 222 -10.14 -17.98 -10.26
C LEU A 222 -10.67 -18.65 -11.53
N GLY A 223 -10.95 -19.96 -11.42
CA GLY A 223 -11.33 -20.78 -12.56
C GLY A 223 -10.12 -21.48 -13.21
N SER A 224 -10.16 -21.65 -14.56
CA SER A 224 -9.19 -22.49 -15.29
C SER A 224 -7.88 -21.77 -15.66
N LYS A 225 -7.85 -20.45 -15.67
CA LYS A 225 -6.65 -19.65 -16.02
C LYS A 225 -6.13 -18.90 -14.82
N PRO A 226 -4.79 -18.96 -14.56
CA PRO A 226 -4.19 -18.16 -13.50
C PRO A 226 -4.14 -16.68 -13.88
N ILE A 227 -4.38 -15.82 -12.92
CA ILE A 227 -4.05 -14.39 -12.97
C ILE A 227 -2.64 -14.28 -12.39
N ALA A 228 -1.65 -14.01 -13.26
CA ALA A 228 -0.23 -14.08 -12.91
C ALA A 228 0.54 -12.79 -13.21
N ARG A 229 -0.15 -11.72 -13.60
CA ARG A 229 0.45 -10.44 -13.97
C ARG A 229 -0.38 -9.28 -13.46
N ASP A 230 0.29 -8.17 -13.18
CA ASP A 230 -0.37 -6.90 -12.92
C ASP A 230 -1.12 -6.44 -14.18
N ASN A 231 -2.32 -5.92 -14.03
CA ASN A 231 -3.11 -5.43 -15.17
C ASN A 231 -3.09 -3.90 -15.32
N GLY A 232 -2.26 -3.22 -14.52
CA GLY A 232 -2.13 -1.76 -14.53
C GLY A 232 -1.29 -1.19 -15.67
N PRO A 233 -0.08 -1.78 -15.98
CA PRO A 233 0.84 -1.23 -16.97
C PRO A 233 0.25 -1.16 -18.37
N ARG A 234 0.46 -0.02 -19.08
CA ARG A 234 -0.17 0.27 -20.38
C ARG A 234 0.88 0.49 -21.47
N ALA A 235 0.97 -0.44 -22.41
CA ALA A 235 1.87 -0.34 -23.56
C ALA A 235 1.42 0.72 -24.58
N ASP A 236 0.14 1.06 -24.59
CA ASP A 236 -0.48 2.09 -25.44
C ASP A 236 -0.41 3.51 -24.85
N SER A 237 0.25 3.69 -23.68
CA SER A 237 0.41 5.00 -23.05
C SER A 237 1.32 5.90 -23.89
N SER A 238 0.92 7.16 -24.07
CA SER A 238 1.70 8.17 -24.79
C SER A 238 1.40 9.57 -24.26
N MET A 239 2.29 10.54 -24.50
CA MET A 239 2.05 11.93 -24.13
C MET A 239 0.76 12.48 -24.74
N ALA A 240 0.43 12.10 -25.98
CA ALA A 240 -0.81 12.50 -26.63
C ALA A 240 -2.04 11.91 -25.94
N ALA A 241 -2.01 10.62 -25.56
CA ALA A 241 -3.11 9.96 -24.88
C ALA A 241 -3.32 10.53 -23.45
N LEU A 242 -2.24 10.75 -22.73
CA LEU A 242 -2.29 11.35 -21.38
C LEU A 242 -2.77 12.80 -21.44
N GLY A 243 -2.24 13.61 -22.36
CA GLY A 243 -2.62 15.00 -22.55
C GLY A 243 -4.10 15.22 -22.93
N ALA A 244 -4.75 14.23 -23.55
CA ALA A 244 -6.17 14.27 -23.89
C ALA A 244 -7.10 14.02 -22.68
N LEU A 245 -6.58 13.55 -21.53
CA LEU A 245 -7.38 13.28 -20.34
C LEU A 245 -7.81 14.60 -19.67
N LYS A 246 -9.05 14.60 -19.17
CA LYS A 246 -9.58 15.73 -18.40
C LYS A 246 -9.05 15.72 -16.96
N PRO A 247 -8.92 16.88 -16.31
CA PRO A 247 -8.69 16.95 -14.87
C PRO A 247 -9.70 16.08 -14.12
N ALA A 248 -9.21 15.37 -13.08
CA ALA A 248 -10.02 14.39 -12.35
C ALA A 248 -10.64 14.97 -11.07
N TYR A 249 -10.02 15.99 -10.48
CA TYR A 249 -10.39 16.51 -9.16
C TYR A 249 -10.82 17.98 -9.22
N GLU A 250 -9.93 18.90 -9.49
CA GLU A 250 -10.29 20.32 -9.69
C GLU A 250 -10.65 20.59 -11.15
N LYS A 251 -11.64 21.48 -11.38
CA LYS A 251 -12.10 21.83 -12.74
C LYS A 251 -10.98 22.32 -13.66
N TYR A 252 -10.03 23.06 -13.10
CA TYR A 252 -8.87 23.63 -13.81
C TYR A 252 -7.56 23.04 -13.32
N GLY A 253 -7.62 21.87 -12.68
CA GLY A 253 -6.47 21.14 -12.18
C GLY A 253 -5.65 20.49 -13.28
N THR A 254 -4.52 19.95 -12.89
CA THR A 254 -3.57 19.25 -13.77
C THR A 254 -3.48 17.75 -13.46
N VAL A 255 -4.04 17.34 -12.34
CA VAL A 255 -4.08 15.93 -11.91
C VAL A 255 -5.20 15.21 -12.65
N THR A 256 -4.89 14.07 -13.25
CA THR A 256 -5.80 13.26 -14.05
C THR A 256 -5.75 11.79 -13.64
N ALA A 257 -6.68 10.99 -14.11
CA ALA A 257 -6.63 9.54 -13.93
C ALA A 257 -5.38 8.90 -14.55
N GLY A 258 -4.72 9.55 -15.51
CA GLY A 258 -3.53 9.03 -16.18
C GLY A 258 -2.22 9.31 -15.44
N ASN A 259 -2.19 10.33 -14.56
CA ASN A 259 -1.01 10.69 -13.76
C ASN A 259 -1.24 10.48 -12.24
N SER A 260 -2.21 9.62 -11.90
CA SER A 260 -2.59 9.19 -10.56
C SER A 260 -2.56 7.67 -10.45
N ALA A 261 -2.29 7.14 -9.26
CA ALA A 261 -2.37 5.72 -8.98
C ALA A 261 -3.83 5.22 -9.04
N PRO A 262 -4.15 4.17 -9.81
CA PRO A 262 -5.48 3.61 -9.84
C PRO A 262 -5.79 2.83 -8.54
N ALA A 263 -7.05 2.87 -8.12
CA ALA A 263 -7.57 1.99 -7.08
C ALA A 263 -7.42 0.52 -7.51
N THR A 264 -6.90 -0.33 -6.61
CA THR A 264 -6.40 -1.64 -6.98
C THR A 264 -6.64 -2.66 -5.85
N ASP A 265 -6.77 -3.93 -6.22
CA ASP A 265 -6.83 -5.07 -5.32
C ASP A 265 -5.47 -5.77 -5.30
N GLY A 266 -5.03 -6.25 -4.14
CA GLY A 266 -3.79 -6.99 -4.01
C GLY A 266 -3.30 -7.16 -2.58
N ALA A 267 -2.36 -8.08 -2.41
CA ALA A 267 -1.73 -8.37 -1.12
C ALA A 267 -0.24 -8.67 -1.28
N VAL A 268 0.50 -8.40 -0.21
CA VAL A 268 1.93 -8.71 -0.07
C VAL A 268 2.15 -9.35 1.28
N ALA A 269 2.96 -10.40 1.33
CA ALA A 269 3.42 -11.03 2.56
C ALA A 269 4.95 -11.14 2.55
N LEU A 270 5.57 -10.83 3.67
CA LEU A 270 7.01 -10.95 3.92
C LEU A 270 7.24 -11.82 5.14
N LEU A 271 8.23 -12.73 5.07
CA LEU A 271 8.78 -13.44 6.21
C LEU A 271 9.96 -12.65 6.75
N VAL A 272 9.85 -12.23 7.99
CA VAL A 272 10.90 -11.48 8.66
C VAL A 272 11.24 -12.12 10.01
N MET A 273 12.50 -12.07 10.41
CA MET A 273 12.92 -12.62 11.69
C MET A 273 14.19 -11.94 12.21
N SER A 274 14.61 -12.31 13.41
CA SER A 274 15.92 -11.90 13.92
C SER A 274 17.03 -12.57 13.10
N GLU A 275 18.18 -11.89 12.98
CA GLU A 275 19.34 -12.41 12.25
C GLU A 275 19.87 -13.71 12.87
N SER A 276 19.89 -13.80 14.21
CA SER A 276 20.28 -15.02 14.92
C SER A 276 19.34 -16.18 14.60
N ARG A 277 18.02 -15.92 14.55
CA ARG A 277 17.03 -16.95 14.27
C ARG A 277 17.12 -17.43 12.81
N ALA A 278 17.40 -16.52 11.87
CA ALA A 278 17.66 -16.89 10.48
C ALA A 278 18.85 -17.86 10.37
N GLN A 279 19.94 -17.57 11.07
CA GLN A 279 21.13 -18.44 11.10
C GLN A 279 20.82 -19.82 11.70
N GLU A 280 20.12 -19.88 12.84
CA GLU A 280 19.73 -21.14 13.49
C GLU A 280 18.87 -22.04 12.58
N LEU A 281 17.96 -21.43 11.82
CA LEU A 281 17.07 -22.14 10.93
C LEU A 281 17.67 -22.37 9.53
N GLY A 282 18.87 -21.88 9.24
CA GLY A 282 19.56 -22.05 7.97
C GLY A 282 19.01 -21.19 6.83
N PHE A 283 18.23 -20.15 7.14
CA PHE A 283 17.75 -19.21 6.14
C PHE A 283 18.82 -18.20 5.72
N GLN A 284 18.77 -17.82 4.44
CA GLN A 284 19.62 -16.77 3.88
C GLN A 284 18.78 -15.50 3.70
N PRO A 285 19.00 -14.43 4.47
CA PRO A 285 18.26 -13.19 4.33
C PRO A 285 18.55 -12.50 2.99
N ILE A 286 17.52 -11.88 2.41
CA ILE A 286 17.66 -11.05 1.21
C ILE A 286 17.96 -9.59 1.55
N GLY A 287 17.77 -9.18 2.79
CA GLY A 287 18.08 -7.84 3.27
C GLY A 287 17.72 -7.63 4.74
N ALA A 288 18.05 -6.46 5.25
CA ALA A 288 17.78 -6.05 6.62
C ALA A 288 17.29 -4.62 6.71
N LEU A 289 16.55 -4.32 7.78
CA LEU A 289 16.21 -2.95 8.17
C LEU A 289 17.45 -2.24 8.73
N THR A 290 17.70 -1.02 8.22
CA THR A 290 18.77 -0.16 8.73
C THR A 290 18.24 0.94 9.63
N SER A 291 17.25 1.70 9.12
CA SER A 291 16.56 2.74 9.89
C SER A 291 15.20 3.03 9.28
N TYR A 292 14.34 3.69 10.04
CA TYR A 292 13.03 4.13 9.56
C TYR A 292 12.55 5.35 10.34
N ALA A 293 11.65 6.09 9.75
CA ALA A 293 10.99 7.21 10.43
C ALA A 293 9.57 7.43 9.94
N TYR A 294 8.76 7.89 10.87
CA TYR A 294 7.43 8.44 10.63
C TYR A 294 7.40 9.91 11.04
N THR A 295 6.69 10.72 10.26
CA THR A 295 6.53 12.15 10.48
C THR A 295 5.10 12.58 10.23
N GLY A 296 4.68 13.68 10.84
CA GLY A 296 3.45 14.40 10.52
C GLY A 296 3.74 15.66 9.71
N CYS A 297 2.81 16.09 8.88
CA CYS A 297 2.82 17.35 8.15
C CYS A 297 1.39 17.89 8.02
N ASP A 298 1.23 19.05 7.41
CA ASP A 298 -0.09 19.62 7.11
C ASP A 298 -0.88 18.66 6.20
N PRO A 299 -2.09 18.22 6.60
CA PRO A 299 -2.92 17.37 5.77
C PRO A 299 -3.29 17.93 4.39
N ALA A 300 -3.32 19.27 4.24
CA ALA A 300 -3.52 19.91 2.94
C ALA A 300 -2.31 19.77 2.01
N HIS A 301 -1.13 19.47 2.55
CA HIS A 301 0.14 19.25 1.85
C HIS A 301 0.71 17.85 2.18
N LEU A 302 -0.16 16.88 2.34
CA LEU A 302 0.20 15.50 2.73
C LEU A 302 1.29 14.89 1.83
N GLU A 303 1.37 15.32 0.57
CA GLU A 303 2.36 14.85 -0.40
C GLU A 303 3.80 15.08 0.07
N LEU A 304 4.04 16.12 0.86
CA LEU A 304 5.36 16.49 1.34
C LEU A 304 5.81 15.72 2.58
N GLY A 305 4.94 14.91 3.18
CA GLY A 305 5.29 14.07 4.32
C GLY A 305 6.49 13.16 4.06
N ALA A 306 6.66 12.69 2.82
CA ALA A 306 7.82 11.88 2.42
C ALA A 306 9.15 12.62 2.62
N VAL A 307 9.23 13.93 2.40
CA VAL A 307 10.47 14.73 2.52
C VAL A 307 11.02 14.64 3.94
N THR A 308 10.20 15.02 4.91
CA THR A 308 10.61 15.04 6.34
C THR A 308 10.87 13.63 6.87
N ALA A 309 10.17 12.62 6.37
CA ALA A 309 10.40 11.23 6.75
C ALA A 309 11.74 10.71 6.20
N ILE A 310 12.10 11.04 4.95
CA ILE A 310 13.39 10.73 4.34
C ILE A 310 14.54 11.35 5.16
N GLU A 311 14.43 12.64 5.47
CA GLU A 311 15.44 13.36 6.25
C GLU A 311 15.64 12.70 7.62
N LYS A 312 14.55 12.45 8.34
CA LYS A 312 14.59 11.85 9.68
C LYS A 312 15.13 10.40 9.66
N ALA A 313 14.69 9.56 8.72
CA ALA A 313 15.20 8.20 8.59
C ALA A 313 16.68 8.17 8.23
N SER A 314 17.13 9.07 7.34
CA SER A 314 18.52 9.22 6.95
C SER A 314 19.39 9.66 8.15
N GLN A 315 18.93 10.64 8.91
CA GLN A 315 19.61 11.09 10.13
C GLN A 315 19.75 9.96 11.16
N GLN A 316 18.68 9.20 11.41
CA GLN A 316 18.70 8.08 12.35
C GLN A 316 19.63 6.96 11.92
N GLY A 317 19.73 6.68 10.62
CA GLY A 317 20.63 5.68 10.05
C GLY A 317 22.04 6.18 9.83
N ASN A 318 22.34 7.45 10.09
CA ASN A 318 23.59 8.12 9.71
C ASN A 318 23.93 7.89 8.22
N LEU A 319 22.91 8.07 7.36
CA LEU A 319 22.95 7.88 5.91
C LEU A 319 22.58 9.17 5.18
N SER A 320 23.01 9.28 3.93
CA SER A 320 22.66 10.37 3.04
C SER A 320 21.94 9.84 1.78
N LEU A 321 21.27 10.70 1.02
CA LEU A 321 20.64 10.32 -0.25
C LEU A 321 21.65 9.74 -1.26
N ALA A 322 22.93 10.11 -1.17
CA ALA A 322 23.99 9.55 -2.02
C ALA A 322 24.24 8.06 -1.75
N ASP A 323 23.93 7.58 -0.56
CA ASP A 323 24.09 6.17 -0.17
C ASP A 323 22.97 5.26 -0.71
N ALA A 324 21.89 5.83 -1.28
CA ALA A 324 20.82 5.07 -1.90
C ALA A 324 21.19 4.66 -3.33
N ASP A 325 21.37 3.37 -3.55
CA ASP A 325 21.53 2.80 -4.89
C ASP A 325 20.17 2.72 -5.63
N VAL A 326 19.10 2.52 -4.86
CA VAL A 326 17.71 2.53 -5.32
C VAL A 326 16.90 3.43 -4.39
N LEU A 327 16.09 4.30 -4.98
CA LEU A 327 15.12 5.12 -4.27
C LEU A 327 13.74 4.84 -4.84
N ASP A 328 12.85 4.30 -4.02
CA ASP A 328 11.47 4.06 -4.38
C ASP A 328 10.53 4.98 -3.59
N ILE A 329 9.99 6.00 -4.26
CA ILE A 329 8.95 6.89 -3.72
C ILE A 329 7.60 6.39 -4.23
N HIS A 330 6.67 6.16 -3.30
CA HIS A 330 5.29 5.82 -3.68
C HIS A 330 4.69 6.89 -4.59
N GLU A 331 4.14 6.47 -5.73
CA GLU A 331 3.52 7.33 -6.72
C GLU A 331 2.00 7.38 -6.50
N ALA A 332 1.53 8.13 -5.50
CA ALA A 332 0.09 8.38 -5.39
C ALA A 332 -0.38 9.27 -6.56
N PHE A 333 0.41 10.32 -6.84
CA PHE A 333 0.23 11.26 -7.92
C PHE A 333 1.60 11.66 -8.48
N ALA A 334 1.70 11.90 -9.80
CA ALA A 334 2.94 12.39 -10.40
C ALA A 334 3.36 13.74 -9.79
N ALA A 335 2.41 14.64 -9.53
CA ALA A 335 2.64 15.93 -8.87
C ALA A 335 3.32 15.74 -7.50
N GLN A 336 2.85 14.76 -6.71
CA GLN A 336 3.42 14.43 -5.41
C GLN A 336 4.90 14.05 -5.52
N VAL A 337 5.25 13.12 -6.41
CA VAL A 337 6.65 12.68 -6.55
C VAL A 337 7.54 13.83 -7.03
N LEU A 338 7.09 14.61 -8.02
CA LEU A 338 7.81 15.77 -8.52
C LEU A 338 8.03 16.83 -7.44
N GLY A 339 7.02 17.11 -6.61
CA GLY A 339 7.11 18.02 -5.47
C GLY A 339 8.09 17.54 -4.39
N VAL A 340 8.10 16.24 -4.10
CA VAL A 340 9.10 15.63 -3.19
C VAL A 340 10.51 15.78 -3.78
N LEU A 341 10.71 15.42 -5.04
CA LEU A 341 12.03 15.48 -5.70
C LEU A 341 12.61 16.90 -5.75
N SER A 342 11.78 17.93 -5.92
CA SER A 342 12.22 19.33 -5.94
C SER A 342 12.85 19.78 -4.61
N ARG A 343 12.49 19.11 -3.51
CA ARG A 343 12.95 19.41 -2.14
C ARG A 343 14.14 18.56 -1.70
N LEU A 344 14.38 17.43 -2.34
CA LEU A 344 15.49 16.54 -1.96
C LEU A 344 16.85 17.09 -2.45
N LYS A 345 17.85 17.03 -1.59
CA LYS A 345 19.22 17.48 -1.87
C LYS A 345 20.22 16.38 -1.43
N PRO A 346 21.17 15.96 -2.27
CA PRO A 346 21.33 16.31 -3.68
C PRO A 346 20.21 15.76 -4.57
N PRO A 347 20.03 16.25 -5.81
CA PRO A 347 19.06 15.70 -6.75
C PRO A 347 19.28 14.20 -6.99
N ILE A 348 18.17 13.47 -7.08
CA ILE A 348 18.20 12.02 -7.30
C ILE A 348 18.40 11.71 -8.80
N PRO A 349 19.40 10.91 -9.16
CA PRO A 349 19.59 10.47 -10.54
C PRO A 349 18.37 9.63 -11.01
N PRO A 350 17.86 9.87 -12.24
CA PRO A 350 16.67 9.16 -12.74
C PRO A 350 16.81 7.64 -12.81
N ASP A 351 18.04 7.11 -12.96
CA ASP A 351 18.35 5.69 -12.99
C ASP A 351 18.35 5.01 -11.61
N ARG A 352 18.15 5.78 -10.54
CA ARG A 352 17.95 5.28 -9.16
C ARG A 352 16.53 5.39 -8.67
N LEU A 353 15.70 6.25 -9.29
CA LEU A 353 14.33 6.53 -8.85
C LEU A 353 13.32 5.60 -9.52
N ASN A 354 12.49 4.89 -8.74
CA ASN A 354 11.34 4.09 -9.19
C ASN A 354 11.64 3.27 -10.45
N VAL A 355 12.76 2.57 -10.41
CA VAL A 355 13.40 1.97 -11.60
C VAL A 355 12.61 0.82 -12.23
N ASN A 356 11.66 0.26 -11.49
CA ASN A 356 10.73 -0.78 -11.95
C ASN A 356 9.31 -0.23 -12.20
N GLY A 357 9.17 1.09 -12.34
CA GLY A 357 7.87 1.75 -12.32
C GLY A 357 7.30 1.84 -10.91
N GLY A 358 6.16 2.48 -10.76
CA GLY A 358 5.52 2.69 -9.46
C GLY A 358 4.01 2.55 -9.52
N SER A 359 3.34 3.10 -8.53
CA SER A 359 1.91 2.86 -8.33
C SER A 359 1.02 3.49 -9.41
N ILE A 360 1.48 4.49 -10.15
CA ILE A 360 0.74 5.03 -11.31
C ILE A 360 0.54 3.92 -12.35
N ALA A 361 1.58 3.12 -12.60
CA ALA A 361 1.52 2.02 -13.55
C ALA A 361 1.00 0.73 -12.93
N LEU A 362 1.54 0.32 -11.77
CA LEU A 362 1.27 -0.98 -11.13
C LEU A 362 -0.05 -1.00 -10.35
N GLY A 363 -0.55 0.17 -9.93
CA GLY A 363 -1.68 0.27 -9.03
C GLY A 363 -1.30 0.43 -7.56
N HIS A 364 -2.32 0.76 -6.75
CA HIS A 364 -2.17 1.08 -5.34
C HIS A 364 -3.19 0.35 -4.47
N PRO A 365 -2.98 -0.93 -4.13
CA PRO A 365 -3.67 -1.54 -3.00
C PRO A 365 -3.09 -0.91 -1.73
N ALA A 366 -3.83 0.02 -1.11
CA ALA A 366 -3.28 0.99 -0.17
C ALA A 366 -2.36 0.37 0.89
N ALA A 367 -2.86 -0.60 1.65
CA ALA A 367 -2.08 -1.23 2.72
C ALA A 367 -0.96 -2.15 2.21
N ALA A 368 -1.04 -2.68 0.99
CA ALA A 368 -0.04 -3.59 0.44
C ALA A 368 1.18 -2.87 -0.16
N THR A 369 1.00 -1.62 -0.59
CA THR A 369 2.02 -0.88 -1.35
C THR A 369 3.34 -0.75 -0.60
N GLY A 370 3.33 -0.43 0.70
CA GLY A 370 4.56 -0.31 1.48
C GLY A 370 5.38 -1.60 1.52
N ALA A 371 4.74 -2.74 1.74
CA ALA A 371 5.40 -4.05 1.73
C ALA A 371 5.89 -4.43 0.31
N ARG A 372 5.16 -4.06 -0.76
CA ARG A 372 5.61 -4.24 -2.14
C ARG A 372 6.90 -3.45 -2.41
N LEU A 373 6.98 -2.20 -1.96
CA LEU A 373 8.19 -1.39 -2.11
C LEU A 373 9.40 -2.06 -1.44
N ILE A 374 9.25 -2.62 -0.23
CA ILE A 374 10.31 -3.38 0.43
C ILE A 374 10.78 -4.54 -0.45
N LEU A 375 9.85 -5.39 -0.88
CA LEU A 375 10.15 -6.58 -1.67
C LEU A 375 10.83 -6.24 -2.99
N THR A 376 10.21 -5.35 -3.77
CA THR A 376 10.69 -4.97 -5.12
C THR A 376 12.06 -4.29 -5.05
N SER A 377 12.29 -3.40 -4.06
CA SER A 377 13.57 -2.74 -3.88
C SER A 377 14.69 -3.72 -3.52
N LEU A 378 14.44 -4.70 -2.63
CA LEU A 378 15.44 -5.72 -2.26
C LEU A 378 15.78 -6.63 -3.45
N ARG A 379 14.79 -7.05 -4.24
CA ARG A 379 15.00 -7.80 -5.47
C ARG A 379 15.84 -6.99 -6.48
N GLU A 380 15.56 -5.69 -6.60
CA GLU A 380 16.35 -4.80 -7.47
C GLU A 380 17.78 -4.61 -6.99
N LEU A 381 18.02 -4.45 -5.69
CA LEU A 381 19.37 -4.41 -5.14
C LEU A 381 20.15 -5.69 -5.46
N ALA A 382 19.52 -6.85 -5.36
CA ALA A 382 20.15 -8.13 -5.71
C ALA A 382 20.55 -8.19 -7.19
N ARG A 383 19.64 -7.80 -8.10
CA ARG A 383 19.92 -7.75 -9.57
C ARG A 383 21.06 -6.81 -9.92
N ARG A 384 21.10 -5.65 -9.29
CA ARG A 384 22.16 -4.64 -9.51
C ARG A 384 23.46 -4.94 -8.80
N LYS A 385 23.47 -5.94 -7.89
CA LYS A 385 24.57 -6.17 -6.93
C LYS A 385 24.86 -4.91 -6.11
N ALA A 386 23.82 -4.13 -5.85
CA ALA A 386 23.86 -2.89 -5.10
C ALA A 386 23.58 -3.14 -3.62
N LYS A 387 23.77 -2.12 -2.79
CA LYS A 387 23.81 -2.31 -1.32
C LYS A 387 22.57 -1.78 -0.61
N ARG A 388 22.11 -0.55 -0.92
CA ARG A 388 21.09 0.13 -0.11
C ARG A 388 19.94 0.66 -0.93
N ALA A 389 18.74 0.51 -0.37
CA ALA A 389 17.53 1.12 -0.87
C ALA A 389 16.93 2.08 0.17
N LEU A 390 16.39 3.18 -0.32
CA LEU A 390 15.55 4.10 0.43
C LEU A 390 14.14 4.05 -0.12
N ILE A 391 13.17 3.80 0.74
CA ILE A 391 11.75 3.74 0.39
C ILE A 391 11.03 4.86 1.12
N SER A 392 10.11 5.55 0.44
CA SER A 392 9.30 6.57 1.09
C SER A 392 7.87 6.63 0.55
N LEU A 393 6.95 6.94 1.47
CA LEU A 393 5.53 7.14 1.19
C LEU A 393 5.01 8.38 1.91
N SER A 394 4.18 9.14 1.20
CA SER A 394 3.24 10.07 1.82
C SER A 394 1.90 9.36 2.01
N SER A 395 1.20 9.67 3.10
CA SER A 395 -0.05 9.00 3.48
C SER A 395 -1.13 9.99 3.88
N GLY A 396 -2.38 9.65 3.65
CA GLY A 396 -3.53 10.44 4.08
C GLY A 396 -3.45 10.86 5.56
N GLY A 397 -4.05 12.00 5.89
CA GLY A 397 -3.95 12.61 7.22
C GLY A 397 -2.64 13.36 7.46
N GLY A 398 -1.89 13.71 6.43
CA GLY A 398 -0.65 14.47 6.55
C GLY A 398 0.46 13.69 7.22
N GLN A 399 0.80 12.50 6.73
CA GLN A 399 1.86 11.66 7.28
C GLN A 399 2.90 11.27 6.24
N GLY A 400 4.16 11.19 6.68
CA GLY A 400 5.27 10.67 5.91
C GLY A 400 5.87 9.43 6.56
N SER A 401 6.37 8.52 5.73
CA SER A 401 7.04 7.30 6.16
C SER A 401 8.26 7.07 5.29
N SER A 402 9.36 6.65 5.89
CA SER A 402 10.57 6.29 5.14
C SER A 402 11.35 5.17 5.82
N ILE A 403 11.93 4.30 5.02
CA ILE A 403 12.71 3.13 5.48
C ILE A 403 14.00 3.02 4.66
N TRP A 404 15.12 2.83 5.33
CA TRP A 404 16.36 2.38 4.73
C TRP A 404 16.52 0.87 4.88
N LEU A 405 16.82 0.22 3.78
CA LEU A 405 17.11 -1.22 3.69
C LEU A 405 18.52 -1.44 3.20
N GLU A 406 19.14 -2.52 3.65
CA GLU A 406 20.45 -2.98 3.21
C GLU A 406 20.32 -4.43 2.71
N ARG A 407 20.86 -4.73 1.51
CA ARG A 407 20.99 -6.08 1.00
C ARG A 407 22.08 -6.81 1.79
N ILE A 408 21.83 -8.06 2.18
CA ILE A 408 22.77 -8.96 2.84
C ILE A 408 23.36 -9.93 1.81
#